data_db6ae88feaf8eeb79a89a23747ebc12f
#
_entry.id   db6ae88feaf8eeb79a89a23747ebc12f
#
_cell.length_a   1.000
_cell.length_b   1.000
_cell.length_c   1.000
_cell.angle_alpha   90.00
_cell.angle_beta   90.00
_cell.angle_gamma   90.00
#
_symmetry.space_group_name_H-M   'P 1'
#
loop_
_entity.id
_entity.type
_entity.pdbx_description
1 polymer ?
#
loop_
_entity_poly.entity_id
_entity_poly.type
_entity_poly.pdbx_seq_one_letter_code
_entity_poly.pdbx_strand_id
1 'polypeptide(L)'
;ESLTEEDMKAGENYISVMEKNLKALKQTTDQAGAEIEPEKAEETKTVHNGYFEDADVKDRTLSDYAGNWQSVYPFLEDGTLDQVFDYKAKLTGKMTKDEYKAYYQKGYQTDVSKINITDNTMEFIQGGQSKKYTYNYVGKKILTYKKGNRGVRFLFEATDADAGQFKYVQFSDHNIAPVKAEHFHI
;
A
#
# COMPACT_ATOMS: atom_id res chain seq x y z
N GLU A 1 -6.62 -11.68 0.72
CA GLU A 1 -6.02 -12.88 0.10
C GLU A 1 -5.24 -12.43 -1.14
N SER A 2 -3.97 -12.83 -1.26
CA SER A 2 -3.13 -12.57 -2.41
C SER A 2 -3.40 -13.60 -3.51
N LEU A 3 -3.28 -13.19 -4.76
CA LEU A 3 -3.33 -14.09 -5.92
C LEU A 3 -2.24 -15.15 -5.82
N THR A 4 -2.62 -16.42 -5.94
CA THR A 4 -1.66 -17.52 -6.04
C THR A 4 -1.15 -17.67 -7.48
N GLU A 5 -0.01 -18.40 -7.66
CA GLU A 5 0.46 -18.73 -9.01
C GLU A 5 -0.55 -19.56 -9.83
N GLU A 6 -1.40 -20.34 -9.15
CA GLU A 6 -2.47 -21.09 -9.80
C GLU A 6 -3.58 -20.19 -10.32
N ASP A 7 -3.95 -19.16 -9.54
CA ASP A 7 -4.96 -18.17 -9.96
C ASP A 7 -4.50 -17.40 -11.21
N MET A 8 -3.23 -17.02 -11.26
CA MET A 8 -2.66 -16.34 -12.43
C MET A 8 -2.60 -17.23 -13.67
N LYS A 9 -2.32 -18.52 -13.52
CA LYS A 9 -2.36 -19.49 -14.62
C LYS A 9 -3.77 -19.76 -15.13
N ALA A 10 -4.80 -19.62 -14.28
CA ALA A 10 -6.21 -19.74 -14.64
C ALA A 10 -6.76 -18.45 -15.32
N GLY A 11 -5.93 -17.42 -15.52
CA GLY A 11 -6.34 -16.15 -16.12
C GLY A 11 -7.09 -15.24 -15.14
N GLU A 12 -7.01 -15.54 -13.87
CA GLU A 12 -7.58 -14.69 -12.81
C GLU A 12 -6.70 -13.48 -12.56
N ASN A 13 -7.34 -12.35 -12.31
CA ASN A 13 -6.68 -11.13 -11.87
C ASN A 13 -7.27 -10.69 -10.53
N TYR A 14 -6.64 -9.70 -9.90
CA TYR A 14 -7.07 -9.19 -8.61
C TYR A 14 -8.56 -8.78 -8.59
N ILE A 15 -9.07 -8.24 -9.69
CA ILE A 15 -10.47 -7.82 -9.81
C ILE A 15 -11.40 -9.05 -9.82
N SER A 16 -11.07 -10.11 -10.58
CA SER A 16 -11.89 -11.31 -10.64
C SER A 16 -11.97 -12.05 -9.31
N VAL A 17 -10.85 -12.07 -8.54
CA VAL A 17 -10.84 -12.62 -7.18
C VAL A 17 -11.68 -11.79 -6.21
N MET A 18 -11.59 -10.46 -6.31
CA MET A 18 -12.41 -9.55 -5.50
C MET A 18 -13.90 -9.66 -5.84
N GLU A 19 -14.26 -9.83 -7.11
CA GLU A 19 -15.65 -10.06 -7.54
C GLU A 19 -16.19 -11.39 -7.02
N LYS A 20 -15.40 -12.47 -7.03
CA LYS A 20 -15.76 -13.76 -6.45
C LYS A 20 -15.99 -13.65 -4.95
N ASN A 21 -15.10 -12.97 -4.24
CA ASN A 21 -15.23 -12.74 -2.80
C ASN A 21 -16.46 -11.90 -2.47
N LEU A 22 -16.76 -10.87 -3.25
CA LEU A 22 -17.96 -10.06 -3.10
C LEU A 22 -19.24 -10.88 -3.37
N LYS A 23 -19.21 -11.75 -4.37
CA LYS A 23 -20.34 -12.64 -4.69
C LYS A 23 -20.57 -13.68 -3.59
N ALA A 24 -19.50 -14.27 -3.05
CA ALA A 24 -19.59 -15.20 -1.93
C ALA A 24 -20.13 -14.49 -0.67
N LEU A 25 -19.68 -13.28 -0.39
CA LEU A 25 -20.17 -12.47 0.73
C LEU A 25 -21.66 -12.11 0.57
N LYS A 26 -22.10 -11.72 -0.65
CA LYS A 26 -23.53 -11.48 -0.94
C LYS A 26 -24.37 -12.73 -0.75
N GLN A 27 -23.93 -13.90 -1.22
CA GLN A 27 -24.66 -15.15 -1.02
C GLN A 27 -24.80 -15.52 0.44
N THR A 28 -23.80 -15.22 1.26
CA THR A 28 -23.85 -15.48 2.72
C THR A 28 -24.80 -14.51 3.43
N THR A 29 -24.86 -13.25 3.02
CA THR A 29 -25.78 -12.25 3.58
C THR A 29 -27.24 -12.47 3.15
N ASP A 30 -27.47 -12.87 1.90
CA ASP A 30 -28.83 -13.14 1.39
C ASP A 30 -29.47 -14.41 2.00
N GLN A 31 -28.66 -15.35 2.47
CA GLN A 31 -29.13 -16.57 3.12
C GLN A 31 -29.37 -16.42 4.64
N ALA A 32 -28.81 -15.41 5.28
CA ALA A 32 -28.77 -15.35 6.73
C ALA A 32 -29.96 -14.63 7.39
N GLY A 33 -30.77 -13.84 6.67
CA GLY A 33 -31.98 -13.18 7.22
C GLY A 33 -31.78 -12.42 8.55
N ALA A 34 -30.55 -12.22 9.00
CA ALA A 34 -30.20 -11.52 10.20
C ALA A 34 -29.32 -10.33 9.80
N GLU A 35 -29.71 -9.12 10.20
CA GLU A 35 -28.82 -7.98 10.23
C GLU A 35 -27.65 -8.36 11.15
N ILE A 36 -26.53 -8.75 10.54
CA ILE A 36 -25.27 -8.82 11.26
C ILE A 36 -24.82 -7.36 11.38
N GLU A 37 -25.10 -6.75 12.53
CA GLU A 37 -24.37 -5.55 12.90
C GLU A 37 -22.89 -5.89 12.84
N PRO A 38 -22.07 -5.13 12.07
CA PRO A 38 -20.64 -5.38 12.07
C PRO A 38 -20.20 -5.21 13.52
N GLU A 39 -19.81 -6.31 14.17
CA GLU A 39 -19.07 -6.21 15.42
C GLU A 39 -17.98 -5.18 15.17
N LYS A 40 -17.94 -4.14 16.00
CA LYS A 40 -16.78 -3.25 16.06
C LYS A 40 -15.61 -4.17 16.38
N ALA A 41 -14.89 -4.59 15.33
CA ALA A 41 -13.68 -5.35 15.51
C ALA A 41 -12.82 -4.52 16.46
N GLU A 42 -12.59 -5.03 17.67
CA GLU A 42 -11.56 -4.47 18.54
C GLU A 42 -10.32 -4.37 17.67
N GLU A 43 -9.72 -3.18 17.58
CA GLU A 43 -8.48 -3.00 16.81
C GLU A 43 -7.46 -3.95 17.44
N THR A 44 -7.32 -5.13 16.84
CA THR A 44 -6.38 -6.14 17.34
C THR A 44 -5.00 -5.52 17.30
N LYS A 45 -4.31 -5.52 18.44
CA LYS A 45 -2.96 -4.97 18.59
C LYS A 45 -1.96 -5.86 17.86
N THR A 46 -1.84 -5.69 16.55
CA THR A 46 -0.91 -6.43 15.69
C THR A 46 0.21 -5.51 15.21
N VAL A 47 1.31 -6.09 14.77
CA VAL A 47 2.40 -5.35 14.12
C VAL A 47 1.88 -4.54 12.93
N HIS A 48 1.02 -5.13 12.11
CA HIS A 48 0.39 -4.46 10.97
C HIS A 48 -0.40 -3.21 11.37
N ASN A 49 -1.05 -3.24 12.53
CA ASN A 49 -1.82 -2.10 13.07
C ASN A 49 -0.94 -1.11 13.84
N GLY A 50 0.38 -1.33 13.88
CA GLY A 50 1.35 -0.43 14.49
C GLY A 50 1.61 -0.69 15.97
N TYR A 51 1.42 -1.92 16.44
CA TYR A 51 1.73 -2.31 17.83
C TYR A 51 2.93 -3.25 17.86
N PHE A 52 4.10 -2.72 18.17
CA PHE A 52 5.39 -3.41 18.21
C PHE A 52 6.38 -2.65 19.13
N GLU A 53 7.41 -3.32 19.61
CA GLU A 53 8.48 -2.71 20.40
C GLU A 53 9.62 -2.24 19.47
N ASP A 54 10.40 -1.25 19.90
CA ASP A 54 11.55 -0.75 19.14
C ASP A 54 12.56 -1.83 18.80
N ALA A 55 12.76 -2.78 19.72
CA ALA A 55 13.69 -3.90 19.56
C ALA A 55 13.28 -4.89 18.45
N ASP A 56 12.00 -4.91 18.07
CA ASP A 56 11.47 -5.79 17.03
C ASP A 56 11.77 -5.23 15.63
N VAL A 57 12.01 -3.91 15.53
CA VAL A 57 12.25 -3.25 14.24
C VAL A 57 13.66 -3.53 13.75
N LYS A 58 13.78 -4.23 12.63
CA LYS A 58 15.06 -4.58 11.98
C LYS A 58 15.29 -3.70 10.75
N ASP A 59 16.58 -3.52 10.40
CA ASP A 59 16.94 -2.84 9.16
C ASP A 59 16.48 -3.65 7.95
N ARG A 60 16.11 -2.94 6.90
CA ARG A 60 15.68 -3.53 5.63
C ARG A 60 16.57 -3.06 4.50
N THR A 61 16.61 -3.82 3.44
CA THR A 61 17.38 -3.49 2.24
C THR A 61 16.44 -3.11 1.09
N LEU A 62 16.97 -2.47 0.06
CA LEU A 62 16.19 -2.11 -1.11
C LEU A 62 15.65 -3.35 -1.84
N SER A 63 16.33 -4.49 -1.73
CA SER A 63 15.89 -5.78 -2.30
C SER A 63 14.53 -6.26 -1.76
N ASP A 64 14.15 -5.86 -0.55
CA ASP A 64 12.82 -6.17 -0.01
C ASP A 64 11.69 -5.52 -0.84
N TYR A 65 12.01 -4.43 -1.50
CA TYR A 65 11.11 -3.65 -2.36
C TYR A 65 11.35 -3.91 -3.86
N ALA A 66 12.27 -4.82 -4.23
CA ALA A 66 12.60 -5.07 -5.62
C ALA A 66 11.39 -5.54 -6.43
N GLY A 67 11.20 -4.97 -7.63
CA GLY A 67 10.08 -5.30 -8.51
C GLY A 67 9.73 -4.14 -9.44
N ASN A 68 8.69 -4.39 -10.25
CA ASN A 68 8.12 -3.39 -11.15
C ASN A 68 6.79 -2.91 -10.54
N TRP A 69 6.78 -1.66 -10.11
CA TRP A 69 5.66 -1.06 -9.40
C TRP A 69 4.95 -0.03 -10.25
N GLN A 70 3.64 0.08 -10.09
CA GLN A 70 2.86 1.14 -10.70
C GLN A 70 2.12 1.95 -9.64
N SER A 71 1.90 3.23 -9.95
CA SER A 71 1.12 4.12 -9.09
C SER A 71 -0.35 3.69 -9.06
N VAL A 72 -0.98 3.79 -7.90
CA VAL A 72 -2.44 3.65 -7.77
C VAL A 72 -3.19 4.93 -8.17
N TYR A 73 -2.49 6.06 -8.30
CA TYR A 73 -3.11 7.36 -8.53
C TYR A 73 -3.98 7.43 -9.82
N PRO A 74 -3.56 6.88 -10.98
CA PRO A 74 -4.43 6.85 -12.16
C PRO A 74 -5.76 6.13 -11.94
N PHE A 75 -5.78 5.07 -11.12
CA PHE A 75 -7.01 4.32 -10.80
C PHE A 75 -7.96 5.07 -9.86
N LEU A 76 -7.42 6.07 -9.11
CA LEU A 76 -8.22 7.02 -8.37
C LEU A 76 -8.89 8.05 -9.29
N GLU A 77 -8.17 8.48 -10.33
CA GLU A 77 -8.66 9.50 -11.25
C GLU A 77 -9.71 8.96 -12.22
N ASP A 78 -9.50 7.77 -12.78
CA ASP A 78 -10.37 7.17 -13.78
C ASP A 78 -11.64 6.51 -13.21
N GLY A 79 -11.78 6.47 -11.87
CA GLY A 79 -12.93 5.91 -11.18
C GLY A 79 -12.88 4.39 -10.95
N THR A 80 -11.80 3.70 -11.35
CA THR A 80 -11.63 2.26 -11.12
C THR A 80 -11.80 1.89 -9.66
N LEU A 81 -11.34 2.74 -8.72
CA LEU A 81 -11.43 2.51 -7.29
C LEU A 81 -12.71 3.07 -6.63
N ASP A 82 -13.63 3.61 -7.39
CA ASP A 82 -14.84 4.22 -6.85
C ASP A 82 -15.70 3.25 -6.02
N GLN A 83 -15.75 1.96 -6.42
CA GLN A 83 -16.47 0.95 -5.67
C GLN A 83 -15.84 0.66 -4.30
N VAL A 84 -14.51 0.77 -4.20
CA VAL A 84 -13.79 0.61 -2.93
C VAL A 84 -14.17 1.73 -1.95
N PHE A 85 -14.31 2.96 -2.44
CA PHE A 85 -14.71 4.09 -1.61
C PHE A 85 -16.17 4.02 -1.19
N ASP A 86 -17.06 3.56 -2.07
CA ASP A 86 -18.46 3.32 -1.73
C ASP A 86 -18.59 2.27 -0.63
N TYR A 87 -17.86 1.14 -0.77
CA TYR A 87 -17.83 0.10 0.25
C TYR A 87 -17.27 0.63 1.58
N LYS A 88 -16.16 1.37 1.53
CA LYS A 88 -15.54 1.94 2.74
C LYS A 88 -16.45 2.95 3.43
N ALA A 89 -17.18 3.76 2.67
CA ALA A 89 -18.14 4.70 3.21
C ALA A 89 -19.28 3.98 3.96
N LYS A 90 -19.83 2.92 3.38
CA LYS A 90 -20.87 2.09 4.00
C LYS A 90 -20.38 1.37 5.26
N LEU A 91 -19.14 0.82 5.19
CA LEU A 91 -18.55 0.07 6.31
C LEU A 91 -18.25 0.96 7.51
N THR A 92 -17.72 2.15 7.29
CA THR A 92 -17.20 3.00 8.39
C THR A 92 -18.20 4.05 8.87
N GLY A 93 -19.09 4.52 7.99
CA GLY A 93 -20.00 5.65 8.26
C GLY A 93 -19.29 6.97 8.58
N LYS A 94 -17.97 7.07 8.38
CA LYS A 94 -17.16 8.23 8.78
C LYS A 94 -17.10 9.33 7.73
N MET A 95 -17.08 8.94 6.47
CA MET A 95 -17.01 9.82 5.30
C MET A 95 -17.87 9.25 4.19
N THR A 96 -18.35 10.12 3.30
CA THR A 96 -19.00 9.72 2.06
C THR A 96 -17.99 9.14 1.07
N LYS A 97 -18.46 8.48 0.01
CA LYS A 97 -17.63 7.99 -1.09
C LYS A 97 -16.73 9.10 -1.65
N ASP A 98 -17.32 10.27 -1.94
CA ASP A 98 -16.62 11.38 -2.57
C ASP A 98 -15.58 12.02 -1.64
N GLU A 99 -15.86 12.09 -0.34
CA GLU A 99 -14.91 12.54 0.67
C GLU A 99 -13.73 11.59 0.79
N TYR A 100 -13.96 10.25 0.77
CA TYR A 100 -12.87 9.27 0.72
C TYR A 100 -12.03 9.42 -0.55
N LYS A 101 -12.68 9.55 -1.71
CA LYS A 101 -11.98 9.74 -2.99
C LYS A 101 -11.09 10.99 -2.95
N ALA A 102 -11.62 12.12 -2.52
CA ALA A 102 -10.88 13.38 -2.42
C ALA A 102 -9.70 13.27 -1.42
N TYR A 103 -9.90 12.60 -0.29
CA TYR A 103 -8.86 12.36 0.70
C TYR A 103 -7.70 11.55 0.11
N TYR A 104 -8.00 10.44 -0.58
CA TYR A 104 -6.98 9.59 -1.19
C TYR A 104 -6.33 10.23 -2.42
N GLN A 105 -7.09 10.95 -3.25
CA GLN A 105 -6.52 11.70 -4.38
C GLN A 105 -5.45 12.68 -3.89
N LYS A 106 -5.74 13.43 -2.82
CA LYS A 106 -4.77 14.36 -2.24
C LYS A 106 -3.53 13.64 -1.68
N GLY A 107 -3.72 12.49 -1.05
CA GLY A 107 -2.64 11.73 -0.41
C GLY A 107 -1.74 10.97 -1.39
N TYR A 108 -2.27 10.56 -2.54
CA TYR A 108 -1.55 9.74 -3.53
C TYR A 108 -1.20 10.49 -4.82
N GLN A 109 -1.47 11.79 -4.88
CA GLN A 109 -1.17 12.59 -6.07
C GLN A 109 0.33 12.53 -6.41
N THR A 110 0.63 12.07 -7.63
CA THR A 110 1.99 11.96 -8.13
C THR A 110 2.00 12.00 -9.65
N ASP A 111 3.10 12.47 -10.23
CA ASP A 111 3.41 12.40 -11.67
C ASP A 111 4.35 11.23 -12.01
N VAL A 112 4.78 10.45 -10.99
CA VAL A 112 5.50 9.20 -11.18
C VAL A 112 4.51 8.07 -11.44
N SER A 113 4.52 7.52 -12.65
CA SER A 113 3.60 6.46 -13.06
C SER A 113 4.08 5.06 -12.67
N LYS A 114 5.40 4.83 -12.66
CA LYS A 114 6.03 3.54 -12.35
C LYS A 114 7.34 3.74 -11.62
N ILE A 115 7.71 2.73 -10.84
CA ILE A 115 9.02 2.62 -10.18
C ILE A 115 9.52 1.19 -10.38
N ASN A 116 10.70 1.03 -11.02
CA ASN A 116 11.39 -0.24 -11.13
C ASN A 116 12.52 -0.28 -10.10
N ILE A 117 12.48 -1.24 -9.19
CA ILE A 117 13.43 -1.35 -8.07
C ILE A 117 14.22 -2.64 -8.22
N THR A 118 15.53 -2.53 -8.07
CA THR A 118 16.48 -3.66 -7.97
C THR A 118 17.09 -3.68 -6.56
N ASP A 119 18.11 -4.50 -6.35
CA ASP A 119 18.79 -4.59 -5.04
C ASP A 119 19.42 -3.27 -4.59
N ASN A 120 19.80 -2.39 -5.53
CA ASN A 120 20.49 -1.15 -5.23
C ASN A 120 20.09 0.05 -6.12
N THR A 121 19.17 -0.11 -7.06
CA THR A 121 18.74 0.99 -7.92
C THR A 121 17.22 1.18 -7.89
N MET A 122 16.80 2.42 -8.09
CA MET A 122 15.41 2.77 -8.37
C MET A 122 15.35 3.59 -9.67
N GLU A 123 14.47 3.18 -10.56
CA GLU A 123 14.14 3.86 -11.80
C GLU A 123 12.72 4.40 -11.73
N PHE A 124 12.58 5.71 -11.82
CA PHE A 124 11.30 6.40 -11.78
C PHE A 124 10.87 6.77 -13.20
N ILE A 125 9.65 6.40 -13.55
CA ILE A 125 9.03 6.80 -14.82
C ILE A 125 8.10 7.99 -14.55
N GLN A 126 8.54 9.19 -14.93
CA GLN A 126 7.87 10.46 -14.69
C GLN A 126 7.65 11.18 -16.01
N GLY A 127 6.39 11.46 -16.37
CA GLY A 127 6.06 12.14 -17.63
C GLY A 127 6.58 11.39 -18.86
N GLY A 128 6.66 10.06 -18.82
CA GLY A 128 7.19 9.23 -19.90
C GLY A 128 8.73 9.18 -19.98
N GLN A 129 9.44 9.88 -19.10
CA GLN A 129 10.89 9.86 -19.00
C GLN A 129 11.33 8.94 -17.87
N SER A 130 12.44 8.22 -18.10
CA SER A 130 13.08 7.36 -17.10
C SER A 130 14.21 8.13 -16.40
N LYS A 131 14.23 8.02 -15.07
CA LYS A 131 15.30 8.56 -14.20
C LYS A 131 15.74 7.47 -13.24
N LYS A 132 16.97 7.01 -13.35
CA LYS A 132 17.49 5.88 -12.59
C LYS A 132 18.68 6.31 -11.72
N TYR A 133 18.63 5.93 -10.45
CA TYR A 133 19.65 6.29 -9.46
C TYR A 133 20.00 5.08 -8.59
N THR A 134 21.20 5.10 -8.03
CA THR A 134 21.72 4.12 -7.08
C THR A 134 21.44 4.58 -5.65
N TYR A 135 20.94 3.69 -4.79
CA TYR A 135 20.55 4.04 -3.43
C TYR A 135 21.29 3.23 -2.37
N ASN A 136 21.63 3.91 -1.29
CA ASN A 136 22.09 3.30 -0.05
C ASN A 136 21.05 3.43 1.05
N TYR A 137 20.93 2.41 1.88
CA TYR A 137 20.14 2.48 3.10
C TYR A 137 20.84 3.43 4.10
N VAL A 138 20.10 4.38 4.66
CA VAL A 138 20.64 5.37 5.60
C VAL A 138 20.00 5.31 6.99
N GLY A 139 19.07 4.39 7.22
CA GLY A 139 18.47 4.17 8.52
C GLY A 139 16.95 4.06 8.49
N LYS A 140 16.37 4.05 9.68
CA LYS A 140 14.92 3.96 9.88
C LYS A 140 14.46 4.99 10.90
N LYS A 141 13.20 5.40 10.79
CA LYS A 141 12.53 6.26 11.76
C LYS A 141 11.24 5.61 12.22
N ILE A 142 11.10 5.45 13.53
CA ILE A 142 9.88 4.99 14.16
C ILE A 142 9.03 6.22 14.49
N LEU A 143 7.77 6.20 14.07
CA LEU A 143 6.79 7.26 14.32
C LEU A 143 5.74 6.74 15.29
N THR A 144 5.31 7.59 16.22
CA THR A 144 4.16 7.31 17.08
C THR A 144 3.05 8.28 16.71
N TYR A 145 1.89 7.76 16.38
CA TYR A 145 0.72 8.55 15.98
C TYR A 145 -0.14 8.92 17.18
N LYS A 146 -1.04 9.89 17.02
CA LYS A 146 -1.91 10.41 18.09
C LYS A 146 -2.74 9.34 18.79
N LYS A 147 -3.08 8.24 18.10
CA LYS A 147 -3.83 7.11 18.64
C LYS A 147 -2.97 6.12 19.44
N GLY A 148 -1.65 6.33 19.50
CA GLY A 148 -0.69 5.46 20.17
C GLY A 148 -0.16 4.32 19.30
N ASN A 149 -0.71 4.10 18.11
CA ASN A 149 -0.14 3.18 17.13
C ASN A 149 1.10 3.78 16.47
N ARG A 150 1.94 2.95 15.90
CA ARG A 150 3.28 3.30 15.42
C ARG A 150 3.44 2.92 13.95
N GLY A 151 4.42 3.53 13.29
CA GLY A 151 4.83 3.17 11.94
C GLY A 151 6.32 3.30 11.78
N VAL A 152 6.89 2.59 10.83
CA VAL A 152 8.31 2.68 10.49
C VAL A 152 8.47 3.29 9.10
N ARG A 153 9.47 4.16 8.96
CA ARG A 153 9.97 4.67 7.68
C ARG A 153 11.38 4.15 7.49
N PHE A 154 11.62 3.40 6.42
CA PHE A 154 12.94 2.96 6.00
C PHE A 154 13.48 3.95 4.97
N LEU A 155 14.64 4.53 5.25
CA LEU A 155 15.18 5.68 4.53
C LEU A 155 16.34 5.24 3.63
N PHE A 156 16.32 5.74 2.41
CA PHE A 156 17.37 5.51 1.42
C PHE A 156 17.80 6.84 0.81
N GLU A 157 19.08 6.95 0.47
CA GLU A 157 19.66 8.12 -0.16
C GLU A 157 20.34 7.76 -1.48
N ALA A 158 20.05 8.51 -2.53
CA ALA A 158 20.72 8.36 -3.82
C ALA A 158 22.18 8.80 -3.72
N THR A 159 23.08 7.98 -4.25
CA THR A 159 24.51 8.30 -4.36
C THR A 159 24.80 9.28 -5.49
N ASP A 160 23.92 9.35 -6.48
CA ASP A 160 24.04 10.18 -7.66
C ASP A 160 23.84 11.66 -7.29
N ALA A 161 24.73 12.54 -7.78
CA ALA A 161 24.70 13.96 -7.45
C ALA A 161 23.52 14.70 -8.10
N ASP A 162 23.03 14.18 -9.22
CA ASP A 162 21.96 14.75 -10.04
C ASP A 162 20.57 14.18 -9.73
N ALA A 163 20.43 13.44 -8.63
CA ALA A 163 19.15 12.81 -8.24
C ALA A 163 18.02 13.81 -7.95
N GLY A 164 18.33 15.07 -7.65
CA GLY A 164 17.35 16.13 -7.48
C GLY A 164 16.27 15.79 -6.45
N GLN A 165 14.99 15.83 -6.86
CA GLN A 165 13.86 15.49 -6.00
C GLN A 165 13.85 14.01 -5.54
N PHE A 166 14.55 13.13 -6.22
CA PHE A 166 14.67 11.71 -5.87
C PHE A 166 15.87 11.40 -4.96
N LYS A 167 16.56 12.45 -4.44
CA LYS A 167 17.74 12.28 -3.58
C LYS A 167 17.46 11.46 -2.34
N TYR A 168 16.30 11.66 -1.70
CA TYR A 168 15.88 10.96 -0.51
C TYR A 168 14.54 10.29 -0.74
N VAL A 169 14.45 9.01 -0.41
CA VAL A 169 13.21 8.25 -0.44
C VAL A 169 12.98 7.53 0.89
N GLN A 170 11.73 7.32 1.24
CA GLN A 170 11.35 6.58 2.44
C GLN A 170 10.22 5.62 2.12
N PHE A 171 10.31 4.40 2.61
CA PHE A 171 9.31 3.37 2.43
C PHE A 171 8.53 3.08 3.70
N SER A 172 7.25 2.75 3.54
CA SER A 172 6.40 2.18 4.57
C SER A 172 5.43 1.19 3.95
N ASP A 173 5.39 -0.02 4.48
CA ASP A 173 4.53 -1.12 4.03
C ASP A 173 3.90 -1.90 5.18
N HIS A 174 3.82 -1.30 6.38
CA HIS A 174 3.38 -1.90 7.64
C HIS A 174 4.28 -3.01 8.20
N ASN A 175 5.31 -3.42 7.48
CA ASN A 175 6.30 -4.39 7.97
C ASN A 175 7.42 -3.68 8.74
N ILE A 176 7.98 -4.37 9.74
CA ILE A 176 9.02 -3.83 10.63
C ILE A 176 10.34 -4.59 10.56
N ALA A 177 10.39 -5.65 9.76
CA ALA A 177 11.56 -6.52 9.58
C ALA A 177 11.69 -6.92 8.10
N PRO A 178 12.84 -7.46 7.67
CA PRO A 178 13.06 -7.89 6.28
C PRO A 178 11.99 -8.86 5.78
N VAL A 179 11.30 -8.45 4.73
CA VAL A 179 10.30 -9.25 4.03
C VAL A 179 10.05 -8.64 2.66
N LYS A 180 9.74 -9.46 1.66
CA LYS A 180 9.36 -8.97 0.33
C LYS A 180 8.08 -8.12 0.43
N ALA A 181 8.15 -6.87 -0.03
CA ALA A 181 6.99 -6.00 -0.05
C ALA A 181 5.97 -6.44 -1.12
N GLU A 182 4.69 -6.37 -0.78
CA GLU A 182 3.56 -6.60 -1.70
C GLU A 182 2.94 -5.27 -2.14
N HIS A 183 3.12 -4.23 -1.34
CA HIS A 183 2.76 -2.84 -1.63
C HIS A 183 3.63 -1.93 -0.76
N PHE A 184 3.69 -0.65 -1.06
CA PHE A 184 4.32 0.34 -0.19
C PHE A 184 3.81 1.75 -0.45
N HIS A 185 4.03 2.61 0.53
CA HIS A 185 3.97 4.06 0.42
C HIS A 185 5.40 4.61 0.32
N ILE A 186 5.64 5.52 -0.60
CA ILE A 186 6.94 6.14 -0.85
C ILE A 186 6.80 7.66 -0.88
#